data_ce1bbb83b89a1395d20f541757c7ae97
#
_entry.id   ce1bbb83b89a1395d20f541757c7ae97
#
_cell.length_a   1.000
_cell.length_b   1.000
_cell.length_c   1.000
_cell.angle_alpha   90.00
_cell.angle_beta   90.00
_cell.angle_gamma   90.00
#
_symmetry.space_group_name_H-M   'P 1'
#
loop_
_entity.id
_entity.type
_entity.pdbx_description
1 polymer ?
#
loop_
_entity_poly.entity_id
_entity_poly.type
_entity_poly.pdbx_seq_one_letter_code
_entity_poly.pdbx_strand_id
1 'polypeptide(L)'
;GSHPLAPLEDEWVLVQSNGVAQWLKLSLARRPEEGGRGIAAALRTELPSRFIWCAYPDVLGEAAVPPSSPFDKPLLVWRLMRVLPALLDEAVFAPLQRFLARDDELRKRHQLAERLADLLDQYQVYRADWLADWAAGDDRIATSRHGLQPLPEDLRWQPRLWRALLDDVKAGVAATDPTGDAAAATSRAAVHQQFLQRMA
;
A
#
# COMPACT_ATOMS: atom_id res chain seq x y z
N GLY A 1 31.91 4.97 -4.27
CA GLY A 1 32.61 5.85 -5.16
C GLY A 1 31.71 7.00 -5.52
N SER A 2 32.00 8.16 -4.96
CA SER A 2 31.15 9.34 -5.16
C SER A 2 31.67 10.14 -6.34
N HIS A 3 30.94 10.08 -7.44
CA HIS A 3 31.02 11.18 -8.40
C HIS A 3 30.19 12.35 -7.81
N PRO A 4 30.76 13.57 -7.71
CA PRO A 4 29.98 14.72 -7.32
C PRO A 4 28.88 14.96 -8.35
N LEU A 5 27.67 15.27 -7.88
CA LEU A 5 26.54 15.62 -8.75
C LEU A 5 26.89 16.86 -9.59
N ALA A 6 26.35 16.93 -10.79
CA ALA A 6 26.45 18.12 -11.63
C ALA A 6 25.72 19.32 -10.97
N PRO A 7 26.12 20.57 -11.22
CA PRO A 7 25.40 21.73 -10.72
C PRO A 7 23.92 21.67 -11.13
N LEU A 8 23.02 21.78 -10.16
CA LEU A 8 21.55 21.69 -10.32
C LEU A 8 21.02 20.29 -10.69
N GLU A 9 21.83 19.26 -10.60
CA GLU A 9 21.33 17.88 -10.65
C GLU A 9 20.52 17.58 -9.40
N ASP A 10 19.34 16.94 -9.58
CA ASP A 10 18.44 16.60 -8.48
C ASP A 10 19.06 15.53 -7.57
N GLU A 11 19.22 15.84 -6.30
CA GLU A 11 19.60 14.88 -5.26
C GLU A 11 18.36 14.28 -4.62
N TRP A 12 18.26 12.95 -4.64
CA TRP A 12 17.16 12.21 -4.02
C TRP A 12 17.49 11.83 -2.58
N VAL A 13 16.66 12.30 -1.64
CA VAL A 13 16.78 11.97 -0.22
C VAL A 13 15.53 11.24 0.25
N LEU A 14 15.69 9.98 0.66
CA LEU A 14 14.61 9.21 1.24
C LEU A 14 14.42 9.59 2.71
N VAL A 15 13.21 9.97 3.06
CA VAL A 15 12.85 10.46 4.39
C VAL A 15 11.72 9.64 4.99
N GLN A 16 11.70 9.52 6.31
CA GLN A 16 10.68 8.73 7.02
C GLN A 16 9.30 9.41 7.07
N SER A 17 9.25 10.73 6.93
CA SER A 17 8.00 11.49 6.96
C SER A 17 8.13 12.83 6.26
N ASN A 18 6.98 13.41 5.90
CA ASN A 18 6.93 14.77 5.33
C ASN A 18 7.46 15.83 6.32
N GLY A 19 7.31 15.61 7.64
CA GLY A 19 7.89 16.49 8.66
C GLY A 19 9.42 16.51 8.61
N VAL A 20 10.05 15.33 8.46
CA VAL A 20 11.51 15.23 8.29
C VAL A 20 11.94 15.87 6.98
N ALA A 21 11.19 15.70 5.90
CA ALA A 21 11.44 16.35 4.61
C ALA A 21 11.50 17.88 4.75
N GLN A 22 10.49 18.43 5.40
CA GLN A 22 10.40 19.88 5.63
C GLN A 22 11.50 20.40 6.55
N TRP A 23 11.74 19.69 7.65
CA TRP A 23 12.83 20.02 8.58
C TRP A 23 14.18 20.07 7.86
N LEU A 24 14.48 19.04 7.03
CA LEU A 24 15.73 18.97 6.27
C LEU A 24 15.89 20.17 5.34
N LYS A 25 14.85 20.48 4.53
CA LYS A 25 14.87 21.63 3.62
C LYS A 25 15.10 22.95 4.35
N LEU A 26 14.38 23.16 5.45
CA LEU A 26 14.54 24.36 6.27
C LEU A 26 15.92 24.44 6.93
N SER A 27 16.46 23.30 7.40
CA SER A 27 17.79 23.25 8.01
C SER A 27 18.90 23.56 7.00
N LEU A 28 18.80 23.05 5.78
CA LEU A 28 19.75 23.35 4.71
C LEU A 28 19.66 24.80 4.24
N ALA A 29 18.46 25.37 4.20
CA ALA A 29 18.21 26.75 3.77
C ALA A 29 18.67 27.80 4.79
N ARG A 30 18.98 27.44 6.05
CA ARG A 30 19.53 28.36 7.05
C ARG A 30 20.86 28.96 6.59
N ARG A 31 21.19 30.11 7.14
CA ARG A 31 22.45 30.76 6.85
C ARG A 31 23.65 29.93 7.30
N PRO A 32 24.82 30.05 6.65
CA PRO A 32 26.02 29.29 7.05
C PRO A 32 26.42 29.51 8.50
N GLU A 33 26.22 30.74 9.04
CA GLU A 33 26.51 31.10 10.42
C GLU A 33 25.58 30.38 11.42
N GLU A 34 24.43 29.94 10.96
CA GLU A 34 23.43 29.15 11.72
C GLU A 34 23.56 27.65 11.50
N GLY A 35 24.62 27.19 10.83
CA GLY A 35 24.89 25.79 10.52
C GLY A 35 24.17 25.24 9.28
N GLY A 36 23.56 26.10 8.48
CA GLY A 36 22.94 25.73 7.21
C GLY A 36 23.88 25.86 6.02
N ARG A 37 23.35 25.72 4.82
CA ARG A 37 24.05 25.92 3.54
C ARG A 37 23.62 27.19 2.80
N GLY A 38 22.63 27.90 3.33
CA GLY A 38 22.03 29.08 2.73
C GLY A 38 21.02 28.81 1.63
N ILE A 39 20.97 27.58 1.13
CA ILE A 39 20.07 27.16 0.04
C ILE A 39 19.72 25.68 0.17
N ALA A 40 18.50 25.32 -0.21
CA ALA A 40 18.04 23.95 -0.38
C ALA A 40 17.40 23.81 -1.78
N ALA A 41 18.23 23.90 -2.82
CA ALA A 41 17.83 23.74 -4.21
C ALA A 41 18.19 22.34 -4.72
N ALA A 42 17.49 21.88 -5.76
CA ALA A 42 17.71 20.58 -6.41
C ALA A 42 17.64 19.37 -5.43
N LEU A 43 16.85 19.51 -4.35
CA LEU A 43 16.66 18.45 -3.36
C LEU A 43 15.26 17.86 -3.49
N ARG A 44 15.17 16.63 -3.96
CA ARG A 44 13.93 15.84 -4.01
C ARG A 44 13.85 14.97 -2.79
N THR A 45 12.83 15.18 -1.97
CA THR A 45 12.57 14.36 -0.77
C THR A 45 11.37 13.48 -1.03
N GLU A 46 11.55 12.15 -0.87
CA GLU A 46 10.48 11.19 -1.07
C GLU A 46 10.42 10.16 0.06
N LEU A 47 9.23 9.61 0.28
CA LEU A 47 9.04 8.45 1.17
C LEU A 47 9.55 7.19 0.45
N PRO A 48 10.19 6.23 1.16
CA PRO A 48 10.71 5.00 0.55
C PRO A 48 9.68 4.25 -0.28
N SER A 49 8.44 4.13 0.20
CA SER A 49 7.37 3.45 -0.52
C SER A 49 7.02 4.11 -1.85
N ARG A 50 7.01 5.44 -1.89
CA ARG A 50 6.72 6.20 -3.11
C ARG A 50 7.90 6.16 -4.08
N PHE A 51 9.12 6.24 -3.58
CA PHE A 51 10.33 6.10 -4.40
C PHE A 51 10.36 4.75 -5.11
N ILE A 52 10.11 3.65 -4.35
CA ILE A 52 10.05 2.30 -4.92
C ILE A 52 8.94 2.22 -5.98
N TRP A 53 7.77 2.81 -5.72
CA TRP A 53 6.67 2.84 -6.68
C TRP A 53 7.05 3.53 -7.98
N CYS A 54 7.80 4.64 -7.90
CA CYS A 54 8.30 5.36 -9.08
C CYS A 54 9.38 4.60 -9.85
N ALA A 55 10.09 3.66 -9.20
CA ALA A 55 11.11 2.83 -9.86
C ALA A 55 10.53 1.61 -10.61
N TYR A 56 9.30 1.20 -10.31
CA TYR A 56 8.69 0.03 -10.96
C TYR A 56 8.53 0.17 -12.49
N PRO A 57 8.10 1.31 -13.05
CA PRO A 57 8.00 1.49 -14.48
C PRO A 57 9.32 1.28 -15.22
N ASP A 58 10.44 1.69 -14.60
CA ASP A 58 11.78 1.54 -15.20
C ASP A 58 12.19 0.08 -15.35
N VAL A 59 11.71 -0.80 -14.47
CA VAL A 59 12.05 -2.24 -14.46
C VAL A 59 10.99 -3.09 -15.16
N LEU A 60 9.72 -2.79 -14.93
CA LEU A 60 8.60 -3.61 -15.41
C LEU A 60 8.02 -3.09 -16.74
N GLY A 61 8.31 -1.84 -17.10
CA GLY A 61 7.68 -1.11 -18.20
C GLY A 61 6.45 -0.32 -17.73
N GLU A 62 6.20 0.83 -18.37
CA GLU A 62 5.10 1.73 -17.98
C GLU A 62 3.72 1.06 -18.04
N ALA A 63 3.48 0.18 -19.00
CA ALA A 63 2.21 -0.53 -19.15
C ALA A 63 1.91 -1.52 -18.01
N ALA A 64 2.93 -1.99 -17.29
CA ALA A 64 2.76 -2.95 -16.20
C ALA A 64 2.44 -2.27 -14.85
N VAL A 65 2.61 -0.95 -14.75
CA VAL A 65 2.43 -0.19 -13.52
C VAL A 65 1.38 0.89 -13.73
N PRO A 66 0.13 0.66 -13.29
CA PRO A 66 -0.92 1.65 -13.47
C PRO A 66 -0.59 2.93 -12.68
N PRO A 67 -0.97 4.13 -13.18
CA PRO A 67 -0.72 5.40 -12.50
C PRO A 67 -1.44 5.51 -11.15
N SER A 68 -2.53 4.76 -10.97
CA SER A 68 -3.26 4.61 -9.71
C SER A 68 -3.66 3.16 -9.51
N SER A 69 -3.57 2.69 -8.28
CA SER A 69 -4.00 1.33 -7.94
C SER A 69 -5.46 1.35 -7.48
N PRO A 70 -6.28 0.37 -7.91
CA PRO A 70 -7.62 0.19 -7.38
C PRO A 70 -7.61 -0.14 -5.86
N PHE A 71 -6.44 -0.45 -5.31
CA PHE A 71 -6.18 -0.70 -3.90
C PHE A 71 -5.58 0.50 -3.16
N ASP A 72 -5.55 1.68 -3.77
CA ASP A 72 -5.15 2.91 -3.09
C ASP A 72 -6.14 3.23 -1.96
N LYS A 73 -5.62 3.68 -0.82
CA LYS A 73 -6.39 3.88 0.41
C LYS A 73 -7.74 4.60 0.21
N PRO A 74 -7.85 5.72 -0.54
CA PRO A 74 -9.14 6.38 -0.72
C PRO A 74 -10.18 5.49 -1.43
N LEU A 75 -9.74 4.67 -2.39
CA LEU A 75 -10.60 3.73 -3.11
C LEU A 75 -10.95 2.52 -2.25
N LEU A 76 -9.99 2.02 -1.46
CA LEU A 76 -10.21 0.90 -0.54
C LEU A 76 -11.30 1.19 0.47
N VAL A 77 -11.39 2.40 1.02
CA VAL A 77 -12.46 2.76 1.97
C VAL A 77 -13.84 2.51 1.37
N TRP A 78 -14.09 2.98 0.16
CA TRP A 78 -15.38 2.81 -0.50
C TRP A 78 -15.66 1.37 -0.93
N ARG A 79 -14.63 0.64 -1.37
CA ARG A 79 -14.75 -0.78 -1.66
C ARG A 79 -15.10 -1.58 -0.41
N LEU A 80 -14.43 -1.31 0.70
CA LEU A 80 -14.73 -1.93 2.00
C LEU A 80 -16.16 -1.63 2.44
N MET A 81 -16.63 -0.38 2.30
CA MET A 81 -18.03 -0.03 2.59
C MET A 81 -19.03 -0.87 1.78
N ARG A 82 -18.67 -1.23 0.54
CA ARG A 82 -19.50 -2.04 -0.36
C ARG A 82 -19.43 -3.54 -0.04
N VAL A 83 -18.22 -4.05 0.21
CA VAL A 83 -17.95 -5.50 0.34
C VAL A 83 -18.29 -6.03 1.74
N LEU A 84 -17.99 -5.26 2.79
CA LEU A 84 -18.18 -5.70 4.19
C LEU A 84 -19.59 -6.20 4.49
N PRO A 85 -20.70 -5.56 4.07
CA PRO A 85 -22.04 -6.02 4.43
C PRO A 85 -22.32 -7.48 4.05
N ALA A 86 -21.86 -7.91 2.88
CA ALA A 86 -22.06 -9.29 2.42
C ALA A 86 -21.18 -10.31 3.15
N LEU A 87 -20.05 -9.89 3.71
CA LEU A 87 -19.10 -10.75 4.42
C LEU A 87 -19.45 -10.90 5.91
N LEU A 88 -20.15 -9.95 6.49
CA LEU A 88 -20.43 -9.94 7.92
C LEU A 88 -21.27 -11.15 8.37
N ASP A 89 -22.02 -11.78 7.48
CA ASP A 89 -22.81 -13.00 7.80
C ASP A 89 -21.94 -14.24 7.95
N GLU A 90 -20.71 -14.23 7.49
CA GLU A 90 -19.78 -15.35 7.64
C GLU A 90 -19.21 -15.38 9.08
N ALA A 91 -19.18 -16.57 9.70
CA ALA A 91 -18.75 -16.76 11.10
C ALA A 91 -17.34 -16.21 11.39
N VAL A 92 -16.45 -16.24 10.39
CA VAL A 92 -15.07 -15.74 10.51
C VAL A 92 -15.03 -14.23 10.81
N PHE A 93 -16.07 -13.48 10.45
CA PHE A 93 -16.19 -12.02 10.69
C PHE A 93 -16.85 -11.67 12.04
N ALA A 94 -17.10 -12.64 12.92
CA ALA A 94 -17.71 -12.40 14.22
C ALA A 94 -17.05 -11.26 15.04
N PRO A 95 -15.71 -11.04 15.02
CA PRO A 95 -15.10 -9.88 15.69
C PRO A 95 -15.58 -8.54 15.13
N LEU A 96 -15.73 -8.43 13.81
CA LEU A 96 -16.19 -7.22 13.14
C LEU A 96 -17.70 -7.02 13.30
N GLN A 97 -18.49 -8.08 13.27
CA GLN A 97 -19.93 -8.04 13.58
C GLN A 97 -20.17 -7.43 14.96
N ARG A 98 -19.43 -7.90 15.99
CA ARG A 98 -19.53 -7.38 17.36
C ARG A 98 -19.23 -5.90 17.46
N PHE A 99 -18.22 -5.43 16.71
CA PHE A 99 -17.89 -4.01 16.65
C PHE A 99 -19.03 -3.19 16.01
N LEU A 100 -19.68 -3.72 14.98
CA LEU A 100 -20.74 -3.06 14.21
C LEU A 100 -22.15 -3.25 14.79
N ALA A 101 -22.32 -4.05 15.84
CA ALA A 101 -23.65 -4.44 16.37
C ALA A 101 -24.56 -3.26 16.80
N ARG A 102 -24.05 -2.04 16.89
CA ARG A 102 -24.79 -0.81 17.23
C ARG A 102 -24.48 0.31 16.25
N ASP A 103 -24.39 -0.02 14.94
CA ASP A 103 -24.09 0.97 13.90
C ASP A 103 -25.36 1.38 13.15
N ASP A 104 -26.19 2.19 13.80
CA ASP A 104 -27.46 2.64 13.23
C ASP A 104 -27.29 3.66 12.08
N GLU A 105 -26.12 4.33 12.00
CA GLU A 105 -25.89 5.47 11.08
C GLU A 105 -24.75 5.23 10.05
N LEU A 106 -24.31 4.01 9.83
CA LEU A 106 -23.16 3.67 8.97
C LEU A 106 -21.83 4.30 9.42
N ARG A 107 -21.83 5.10 10.48
CA ARG A 107 -20.65 5.81 10.97
C ARG A 107 -19.55 4.87 11.41
N LYS A 108 -19.89 3.84 12.19
CA LYS A 108 -18.92 2.85 12.65
C LYS A 108 -18.39 2.00 11.50
N ARG A 109 -19.24 1.68 10.52
CA ARG A 109 -18.81 0.96 9.32
C ARG A 109 -17.80 1.77 8.53
N HIS A 110 -18.01 3.07 8.37
CA HIS A 110 -17.06 3.96 7.71
C HIS A 110 -15.74 4.05 8.49
N GLN A 111 -15.80 4.23 9.81
CA GLN A 111 -14.61 4.22 10.67
C GLN A 111 -13.84 2.88 10.60
N LEU A 112 -14.56 1.76 10.56
CA LEU A 112 -13.95 0.45 10.36
C LEU A 112 -13.29 0.35 8.99
N ALA A 113 -13.98 0.79 7.93
CA ALA A 113 -13.45 0.79 6.56
C ALA A 113 -12.17 1.62 6.46
N GLU A 114 -12.10 2.80 7.09
CA GLU A 114 -10.88 3.62 7.16
C GLU A 114 -9.73 2.88 7.84
N ARG A 115 -9.98 2.23 8.99
CA ARG A 115 -8.97 1.45 9.72
C ARG A 115 -8.48 0.24 8.93
N LEU A 116 -9.40 -0.46 8.27
CA LEU A 116 -9.05 -1.59 7.43
C LEU A 116 -8.29 -1.16 6.17
N ALA A 117 -8.65 -0.03 5.57
CA ALA A 117 -7.90 0.54 4.46
C ALA A 117 -6.48 0.92 4.87
N ASP A 118 -6.29 1.53 6.06
CA ASP A 118 -4.96 1.81 6.62
C ASP A 118 -4.14 0.55 6.84
N LEU A 119 -4.75 -0.50 7.39
CA LEU A 119 -4.10 -1.78 7.62
C LEU A 119 -3.65 -2.44 6.31
N LEU A 120 -4.54 -2.49 5.33
CA LEU A 120 -4.24 -3.10 4.04
C LEU A 120 -3.23 -2.27 3.22
N ASP A 121 -3.25 -0.94 3.32
CA ASP A 121 -2.23 -0.08 2.72
C ASP A 121 -0.83 -0.37 3.32
N GLN A 122 -0.74 -0.52 4.64
CA GLN A 122 0.49 -0.94 5.31
C GLN A 122 0.94 -2.34 4.86
N TYR A 123 0.02 -3.29 4.72
CA TYR A 123 0.37 -4.64 4.25
C TYR A 123 0.87 -4.62 2.81
N GLN A 124 0.32 -3.80 1.93
CA GLN A 124 0.82 -3.66 0.56
C GLN A 124 2.27 -3.16 0.51
N VAL A 125 2.68 -2.35 1.48
CA VAL A 125 4.04 -1.79 1.55
C VAL A 125 5.01 -2.72 2.27
N TYR A 126 4.60 -3.27 3.42
CA TYR A 126 5.53 -3.95 4.32
C TYR A 126 5.36 -5.47 4.37
N ARG A 127 4.22 -5.98 3.91
CA ARG A 127 3.85 -7.40 4.00
C ARG A 127 3.19 -7.89 2.71
N ALA A 128 3.77 -7.50 1.58
CA ALA A 128 3.33 -7.98 0.27
C ALA A 128 3.39 -9.51 0.16
N ASP A 129 4.32 -10.14 0.91
CA ASP A 129 4.45 -11.58 1.08
C ASP A 129 3.15 -12.21 1.62
N TRP A 130 2.56 -11.64 2.68
CA TRP A 130 1.30 -12.14 3.24
C TRP A 130 0.14 -12.00 2.26
N LEU A 131 0.04 -10.85 1.61
CA LEU A 131 -1.03 -10.60 0.66
C LEU A 131 -0.96 -11.53 -0.56
N ALA A 132 0.24 -11.89 -1.00
CA ALA A 132 0.46 -12.86 -2.08
C ALA A 132 0.03 -14.28 -1.65
N ASP A 133 0.45 -14.72 -0.46
CA ASP A 133 0.04 -16.01 0.12
C ASP A 133 -1.49 -16.08 0.25
N TRP A 134 -2.12 -15.04 0.80
CA TRP A 134 -3.57 -14.98 0.96
C TRP A 134 -4.33 -14.96 -0.37
N ALA A 135 -3.79 -14.30 -1.38
CA ALA A 135 -4.35 -14.33 -2.74
C ALA A 135 -4.28 -15.72 -3.37
N ALA A 136 -3.21 -16.47 -3.07
CA ALA A 136 -3.04 -17.88 -3.50
C ALA A 136 -3.90 -18.89 -2.71
N GLY A 137 -4.54 -18.47 -1.61
CA GLY A 137 -5.35 -19.32 -0.76
C GLY A 137 -4.63 -19.85 0.49
N ASP A 138 -3.39 -19.45 0.68
CA ASP A 138 -2.56 -19.85 1.83
C ASP A 138 -2.79 -18.89 3.01
N ASP A 139 -3.60 -19.30 3.98
CA ASP A 139 -3.91 -18.52 5.18
C ASP A 139 -2.80 -18.65 6.22
N ARG A 140 -1.63 -18.07 5.91
CA ARG A 140 -0.41 -18.09 6.72
C ARG A 140 0.22 -16.71 6.83
N ILE A 141 1.11 -16.56 7.80
CA ILE A 141 1.94 -15.36 7.99
C ILE A 141 3.40 -15.76 8.18
N ALA A 142 4.31 -14.95 7.62
CA ALA A 142 5.73 -15.07 7.89
C ALA A 142 6.12 -14.07 8.98
N THR A 143 6.78 -14.56 10.03
CA THR A 143 7.32 -13.74 11.12
C THR A 143 8.82 -13.92 11.24
N SER A 144 9.54 -12.85 11.62
CA SER A 144 11.00 -12.89 11.78
C SER A 144 11.47 -13.87 12.87
N ARG A 145 10.62 -14.15 13.87
CA ARG A 145 10.97 -15.03 15.00
C ARG A 145 10.67 -16.51 14.75
N HIS A 146 9.60 -16.81 14.02
CA HIS A 146 9.07 -18.18 13.96
C HIS A 146 8.90 -18.69 12.51
N GLY A 147 9.32 -17.90 11.50
CA GLY A 147 9.13 -18.25 10.10
C GLY A 147 7.66 -18.26 9.67
N LEU A 148 7.30 -19.19 8.78
CA LEU A 148 5.95 -19.37 8.28
C LEU A 148 5.08 -20.05 9.34
N GLN A 149 3.95 -19.43 9.66
CA GLN A 149 2.98 -19.96 10.63
C GLN A 149 1.55 -19.89 10.10
N PRO A 150 0.66 -20.81 10.49
CA PRO A 150 -0.76 -20.64 10.23
C PRO A 150 -1.29 -19.39 10.91
N LEU A 151 -2.25 -18.75 10.26
CA LEU A 151 -2.85 -17.53 10.78
C LEU A 151 -3.65 -17.85 12.07
N PRO A 152 -3.52 -17.05 13.15
CA PRO A 152 -4.37 -17.17 14.32
C PRO A 152 -5.86 -17.08 13.96
N GLU A 153 -6.69 -17.78 14.71
CA GLU A 153 -8.11 -17.93 14.38
C GLU A 153 -8.85 -16.58 14.34
N ASP A 154 -8.53 -15.68 15.25
CA ASP A 154 -9.09 -14.35 15.35
C ASP A 154 -8.66 -13.39 14.21
N LEU A 155 -7.67 -13.78 13.40
CA LEU A 155 -7.18 -13.01 12.25
C LEU A 155 -7.59 -13.61 10.90
N ARG A 156 -8.24 -14.80 10.86
CA ARG A 156 -8.62 -15.49 9.61
C ARG A 156 -9.59 -14.72 8.72
N TRP A 157 -10.27 -13.73 9.26
CA TRP A 157 -11.11 -12.83 8.48
C TRP A 157 -10.28 -11.95 7.52
N GLN A 158 -9.00 -11.68 7.81
CA GLN A 158 -8.15 -10.82 6.97
C GLN A 158 -7.89 -11.40 5.58
N PRO A 159 -7.38 -12.64 5.42
CA PRO A 159 -7.23 -13.23 4.09
C PRO A 159 -8.56 -13.37 3.35
N ARG A 160 -9.64 -13.68 4.06
CA ARG A 160 -10.97 -13.77 3.45
C ARG A 160 -11.44 -12.40 2.92
N LEU A 161 -11.21 -11.33 3.68
CA LEU A 161 -11.49 -9.96 3.26
C LEU A 161 -10.64 -9.57 2.05
N TRP A 162 -9.34 -9.90 2.09
CA TRP A 162 -8.43 -9.59 0.99
C TRP A 162 -8.87 -10.25 -0.32
N ARG A 163 -9.21 -11.53 -0.30
CA ARG A 163 -9.74 -12.24 -1.48
C ARG A 163 -11.04 -11.61 -1.99
N ALA A 164 -11.95 -11.23 -1.11
CA ALA A 164 -13.17 -10.56 -1.52
C ALA A 164 -12.92 -9.20 -2.19
N LEU A 165 -11.93 -8.45 -1.73
CA LEU A 165 -11.51 -7.20 -2.38
C LEU A 165 -10.87 -7.44 -3.76
N LEU A 166 -10.07 -8.50 -3.90
CA LEU A 166 -9.52 -8.89 -5.20
C LEU A 166 -10.63 -9.24 -6.20
N ASP A 167 -11.62 -9.99 -5.76
CA ASP A 167 -12.76 -10.37 -6.60
C ASP A 167 -13.62 -9.16 -6.97
N ASP A 168 -13.85 -8.25 -6.04
CA ASP A 168 -14.55 -6.99 -6.27
C ASP A 168 -13.84 -6.09 -7.29
N VAL A 169 -12.50 -6.00 -7.22
CA VAL A 169 -11.71 -5.25 -8.20
C VAL A 169 -11.80 -5.90 -9.57
N LYS A 170 -11.62 -7.23 -9.67
CA LYS A 170 -11.73 -7.96 -10.94
C LYS A 170 -13.10 -7.76 -11.59
N ALA A 171 -14.17 -7.88 -10.78
CA ALA A 171 -15.53 -7.66 -11.28
C ALA A 171 -15.74 -6.21 -11.76
N GLY A 172 -15.19 -5.22 -11.06
CA GLY A 172 -15.25 -3.81 -11.45
C GLY A 172 -14.50 -3.51 -12.75
N VAL A 173 -13.33 -4.08 -12.94
CA VAL A 173 -12.54 -3.94 -14.18
C VAL A 173 -13.27 -4.60 -15.35
N ALA A 174 -13.75 -5.83 -15.20
CA ALA A 174 -14.51 -6.54 -16.23
C ALA A 174 -15.79 -5.79 -16.67
N ALA A 175 -16.43 -5.06 -15.75
CA ALA A 175 -17.60 -4.26 -16.05
C ALA A 175 -17.28 -2.96 -16.82
N THR A 176 -16.07 -2.41 -16.64
CA THR A 176 -15.67 -1.13 -17.25
C THR A 176 -14.90 -1.34 -18.55
N ASP A 177 -14.12 -2.39 -18.66
CA ASP A 177 -13.34 -2.75 -19.85
C ASP A 177 -13.45 -4.27 -20.12
N PRO A 178 -14.36 -4.69 -21.02
CA PRO A 178 -14.52 -6.10 -21.39
C PRO A 178 -13.31 -6.70 -22.11
N THR A 179 -12.42 -5.85 -22.65
CA THR A 179 -11.17 -6.30 -23.32
C THR A 179 -10.03 -6.51 -22.33
N GLY A 180 -10.26 -6.12 -21.08
CA GLY A 180 -9.57 -6.47 -19.84
C GLY A 180 -8.06 -6.35 -19.87
N ASP A 181 -7.52 -5.15 -19.68
CA ASP A 181 -6.13 -5.05 -19.26
C ASP A 181 -6.01 -5.56 -17.81
N ALA A 182 -5.47 -6.79 -17.67
CA ALA A 182 -5.24 -7.41 -16.36
C ALA A 182 -4.36 -6.53 -15.43
N ALA A 183 -3.57 -5.62 -15.99
CA ALA A 183 -2.76 -4.67 -15.24
C ALA A 183 -3.63 -3.70 -14.41
N ALA A 184 -4.80 -3.32 -14.89
CA ALA A 184 -5.72 -2.43 -14.18
C ALA A 184 -6.28 -3.02 -12.86
N ALA A 185 -6.25 -4.35 -12.70
CA ALA A 185 -6.69 -5.05 -11.49
C ALA A 185 -5.55 -5.38 -10.53
N THR A 186 -4.32 -4.93 -10.82
CA THR A 186 -3.13 -5.33 -10.09
C THR A 186 -2.96 -4.53 -8.79
N SER A 187 -2.76 -5.24 -7.67
CA SER A 187 -2.44 -4.61 -6.40
C SER A 187 -0.97 -4.17 -6.34
N ARG A 188 -0.66 -3.19 -5.50
CA ARG A 188 0.74 -2.79 -5.25
C ARG A 188 1.60 -3.95 -4.79
N ALA A 189 1.04 -4.87 -4.00
CA ALA A 189 1.74 -6.09 -3.56
C ALA A 189 2.09 -7.00 -4.75
N ALA A 190 1.18 -7.16 -5.72
CA ALA A 190 1.45 -7.97 -6.91
C ALA A 190 2.50 -7.32 -7.82
N VAL A 191 2.46 -6.00 -8.03
CA VAL A 191 3.49 -5.25 -8.75
C VAL A 191 4.87 -5.42 -8.06
N HIS A 192 4.90 -5.31 -6.73
CA HIS A 192 6.13 -5.51 -5.96
C HIS A 192 6.70 -6.93 -6.13
N GLN A 193 5.87 -7.95 -6.10
CA GLN A 193 6.30 -9.33 -6.32
C GLN A 193 6.86 -9.53 -7.74
N GLN A 194 6.23 -8.97 -8.76
CA GLN A 194 6.74 -9.00 -10.13
C GLN A 194 8.11 -8.30 -10.23
N PHE A 195 8.25 -7.15 -9.58
CA PHE A 195 9.52 -6.42 -9.52
C PHE A 195 10.63 -7.27 -8.88
N LEU A 196 10.36 -7.90 -7.73
CA LEU A 196 11.34 -8.78 -7.07
C LEU A 196 11.73 -9.97 -7.95
N GLN A 197 10.78 -10.59 -8.64
CA GLN A 197 11.04 -11.68 -9.58
C GLN A 197 11.90 -11.26 -10.78
N ARG A 198 11.76 -10.01 -11.22
CA ARG A 198 12.55 -9.47 -12.33
C ARG A 198 13.97 -9.09 -11.93
N MET A 199 14.17 -8.77 -10.66
CA MET A 199 15.48 -8.37 -10.10
C MET A 199 16.31 -9.56 -9.59
N ALA A 200 15.70 -10.74 -9.39
CA ALA A 200 16.36 -11.96 -8.94
C ALA A 200 17.06 -12.70 -10.08
#